data_1c3ae6ca44b86688b82475708083f2e4
#
_entry.id   1c3ae6ca44b86688b82475708083f2e4
#
_cell.length_a   1.000
_cell.length_b   1.000
_cell.length_c   1.000
_cell.angle_alpha   90.00
_cell.angle_beta   90.00
_cell.angle_gamma   90.00
#
_symmetry.space_group_name_H-M   'P 1'
#
loop_
_entity.id
_entity.type
_entity.pdbx_description
1 polymer ?
#
loop_
_entity_poly.entity_id
_entity_poly.type
_entity_poly.pdbx_seq_one_letter_code
_entity_poly.pdbx_strand_id
1 'polypeptide(L)'
;MRQPASLLPHRLRRPLVSLFFGVLGLLGVLLHRDYGLPWDEQLDRLNGIISLKYVALKLAPERARQEPSFSAIPDMRDNQDTDHGVIFQLPLLLLERAVGAHDSRDVYFLRHLVTFFTFLAGLYFFYRLATARFRSWTLGLLGAALLIGSPRFFAEAFYNYKDLVFLAFFSTGIYTLTRLLRRPTWRTALLHAAATGAAIDVRTMGVLLVGLTLGFVGLELLYRPTLRSRFATAAALCLPATAAVVVLGWPYLWENPVGHFLEAFQSFRQYRSDMLVQYLGEQVSVRELPWHYVPVWLLITTPLAYSLFFVTGAATLAHHALQRPRAWLRTRTGRQDLLFAAWFFGPLLAVIGLHSVIYDGWRHLYFIYPAFVLLALRGISRTGYWARRGESGIGRLAALGALLALAGNGAYTTFRMVREHPYQNMYFSGLSGTAAERLFERDYWGLSGREGLEWILAHDASPRVKVGTDARTGLMLHNASLMLLPAERARVVLTSADQATYLLTVYRWHPQPYPATRGREVHQIRVEGIKILSVFRR
;
A
#
# COMPACT_ATOMS: atom_id res chain seq x y z
N MET A 1 -25.86 19.99 13.46
CA MET A 1 -24.81 19.60 14.43
C MET A 1 -23.72 20.66 14.42
N ARG A 2 -23.47 21.34 15.53
CA ARG A 2 -22.29 22.21 15.67
C ARG A 2 -21.04 21.28 15.63
N GLN A 3 -20.14 21.55 14.71
CA GLN A 3 -18.93 20.74 14.52
C GLN A 3 -17.96 20.95 15.68
N PRO A 4 -17.18 19.93 16.07
CA PRO A 4 -16.18 20.10 17.10
C PRO A 4 -15.17 21.17 16.65
N ALA A 5 -14.97 22.19 17.46
CA ALA A 5 -13.85 23.10 17.31
C ALA A 5 -12.55 22.28 17.41
N SER A 6 -11.49 22.70 16.71
CA SER A 6 -10.17 22.06 16.84
C SER A 6 -9.78 22.04 18.33
N LEU A 7 -9.31 20.89 18.81
CA LEU A 7 -8.90 20.70 20.21
C LEU A 7 -7.76 21.64 20.62
N LEU A 8 -7.00 22.14 19.66
CA LEU A 8 -5.85 23.03 19.86
C LEU A 8 -6.01 24.33 19.07
N PRO A 9 -5.42 25.45 19.53
CA PRO A 9 -5.45 26.73 18.85
C PRO A 9 -4.91 26.69 17.41
N HIS A 10 -5.51 27.46 16.51
CA HIS A 10 -5.09 27.54 15.11
C HIS A 10 -3.63 27.99 14.91
N ARG A 11 -3.08 28.78 15.83
CA ARG A 11 -1.67 29.22 15.80
C ARG A 11 -0.68 28.05 15.89
N LEU A 12 -1.04 26.96 16.55
CA LEU A 12 -0.21 25.76 16.68
C LEU A 12 -0.29 24.81 15.47
N ARG A 13 -1.20 25.07 14.53
CA ARG A 13 -1.40 24.19 13.38
C ARG A 13 -0.15 24.02 12.53
N ARG A 14 0.46 25.14 12.10
CA ARG A 14 1.62 25.10 11.21
C ARG A 14 2.81 24.38 11.88
N PRO A 15 3.26 24.80 13.07
CA PRO A 15 4.41 24.16 13.71
C PRO A 15 4.18 22.67 14.01
N LEU A 16 3.02 22.28 14.52
CA LEU A 16 2.75 20.87 14.85
C LEU A 16 2.61 19.98 13.61
N VAL A 17 1.98 20.47 12.54
CA VAL A 17 1.88 19.73 11.29
C VAL A 17 3.26 19.59 10.64
N SER A 18 4.06 20.67 10.59
CA SER A 18 5.43 20.61 10.06
C SER A 18 6.32 19.68 10.88
N LEU A 19 6.22 19.74 12.21
CA LEU A 19 6.95 18.82 13.11
C LEU A 19 6.57 17.36 12.85
N PHE A 20 5.26 17.06 12.76
CA PHE A 20 4.78 15.70 12.51
C PHE A 20 5.34 15.11 11.19
N PHE A 21 5.19 15.84 10.09
CA PHE A 21 5.70 15.38 8.79
C PHE A 21 7.23 15.43 8.71
N GLY A 22 7.88 16.37 9.40
CA GLY A 22 9.34 16.43 9.50
C GLY A 22 9.92 15.25 10.27
N VAL A 23 9.31 14.86 11.39
CA VAL A 23 9.71 13.66 12.16
C VAL A 23 9.52 12.40 11.31
N LEU A 24 8.40 12.27 10.60
CA LEU A 24 8.19 11.13 9.70
C LEU A 24 9.21 11.11 8.56
N GLY A 25 9.52 12.25 7.97
CA GLY A 25 10.56 12.35 6.94
C GLY A 25 11.93 11.92 7.47
N LEU A 26 12.29 12.35 8.68
CA LEU A 26 13.52 11.92 9.35
C LEU A 26 13.53 10.41 9.61
N LEU A 27 12.44 9.85 10.12
CA LEU A 27 12.31 8.39 10.29
C LEU A 27 12.47 7.65 8.96
N GLY A 28 11.90 8.18 7.87
CA GLY A 28 12.11 7.62 6.54
C GLY A 28 13.59 7.56 6.13
N VAL A 29 14.33 8.65 6.38
CA VAL A 29 15.77 8.70 6.10
C VAL A 29 16.57 7.75 6.99
N LEU A 30 16.19 7.58 8.25
CA LEU A 30 16.92 6.73 9.19
C LEU A 30 16.66 5.23 8.96
N LEU A 31 15.43 4.84 8.61
CA LEU A 31 14.99 3.44 8.62
C LEU A 31 14.94 2.78 7.24
N HIS A 32 15.11 3.52 6.12
CA HIS A 32 14.96 2.95 4.77
C HIS A 32 15.95 1.82 4.45
N ARG A 33 17.06 1.70 5.19
CA ARG A 33 18.10 0.68 5.01
C ARG A 33 17.85 -0.61 5.78
N ASP A 34 16.86 -0.63 6.67
CA ASP A 34 16.65 -1.75 7.60
C ASP A 34 15.82 -2.88 6.96
N TYR A 35 15.02 -2.55 5.95
CA TYR A 35 14.13 -3.51 5.30
C TYR A 35 14.85 -4.35 4.23
N GLY A 36 14.41 -5.61 4.08
CA GLY A 36 14.83 -6.49 3.00
C GLY A 36 14.16 -6.17 1.66
N LEU A 37 14.49 -6.93 0.62
CA LEU A 37 13.97 -6.78 -0.73
C LEU A 37 12.80 -7.74 -0.96
N PRO A 38 11.58 -7.23 -1.28
CA PRO A 38 10.42 -8.08 -1.56
C PRO A 38 10.54 -8.81 -2.90
N TRP A 39 9.71 -9.85 -3.09
CA TRP A 39 9.72 -10.70 -4.29
C TRP A 39 9.59 -9.90 -5.59
N ASP A 40 8.67 -8.95 -5.64
CA ASP A 40 8.20 -8.34 -6.88
C ASP A 40 9.10 -7.16 -7.34
N GLU A 41 9.90 -6.55 -6.44
CA GLU A 41 10.56 -5.27 -6.72
C GLU A 41 11.57 -5.34 -7.87
N GLN A 42 12.28 -6.47 -7.99
CA GLN A 42 13.23 -6.67 -9.09
C GLN A 42 12.51 -6.76 -10.45
N LEU A 43 11.36 -7.43 -10.49
CA LEU A 43 10.56 -7.59 -11.72
C LEU A 43 10.02 -6.26 -12.22
N ASP A 44 9.46 -5.44 -11.31
CA ASP A 44 8.95 -4.12 -11.70
C ASP A 44 10.07 -3.13 -12.08
N ARG A 45 11.26 -3.25 -11.45
CA ARG A 45 12.42 -2.47 -11.89
C ARG A 45 12.81 -2.87 -13.32
N LEU A 46 12.78 -4.16 -13.65
CA LEU A 46 13.05 -4.66 -14.99
C LEU A 46 12.02 -4.11 -15.99
N ASN A 47 10.73 -4.11 -15.65
CA ASN A 47 9.68 -3.50 -16.49
C ASN A 47 9.98 -2.01 -16.76
N GLY A 48 10.41 -1.27 -15.74
CA GLY A 48 10.86 0.12 -15.90
C GLY A 48 12.06 0.25 -16.84
N ILE A 49 13.06 -0.65 -16.75
CA ILE A 49 14.26 -0.67 -17.60
C ILE A 49 13.89 -0.97 -19.07
N ILE A 50 13.03 -1.95 -19.31
CA ILE A 50 12.50 -2.30 -20.64
C ILE A 50 11.77 -1.10 -21.24
N SER A 51 10.92 -0.46 -20.45
CA SER A 51 10.18 0.74 -20.86
C SER A 51 11.12 1.90 -21.18
N LEU A 52 12.18 2.09 -20.41
CA LEU A 52 13.20 3.13 -20.66
C LEU A 52 13.93 2.88 -21.97
N LYS A 53 14.34 1.63 -22.25
CA LYS A 53 14.93 1.23 -23.54
C LYS A 53 13.98 1.57 -24.70
N TYR A 54 12.71 1.18 -24.59
CA TYR A 54 11.70 1.46 -25.61
C TYR A 54 11.53 2.97 -25.86
N VAL A 55 11.37 3.76 -24.81
CA VAL A 55 11.26 5.22 -24.90
C VAL A 55 12.49 5.83 -25.56
N ALA A 56 13.70 5.40 -25.15
CA ALA A 56 14.95 5.89 -25.72
C ALA A 56 15.07 5.57 -27.21
N LEU A 57 14.71 4.35 -27.63
CA LEU A 57 14.72 3.94 -29.05
C LEU A 57 13.71 4.73 -29.90
N LYS A 58 12.57 5.16 -29.31
CA LYS A 58 11.58 5.99 -30.02
C LYS A 58 11.97 7.46 -30.12
N LEU A 59 12.55 8.03 -29.05
CA LEU A 59 12.82 9.48 -28.96
C LEU A 59 14.24 9.87 -29.41
N ALA A 60 15.22 8.97 -29.28
CA ALA A 60 16.62 9.23 -29.61
C ALA A 60 17.30 7.96 -30.19
N PRO A 61 16.83 7.42 -31.33
CA PRO A 61 17.24 6.11 -31.85
C PRO A 61 18.76 5.98 -32.09
N GLU A 62 19.40 7.00 -32.61
CA GLU A 62 20.86 7.00 -32.87
C GLU A 62 21.68 6.77 -31.59
N ARG A 63 21.34 7.50 -30.51
CA ARG A 63 22.01 7.37 -29.20
C ARG A 63 21.67 6.05 -28.52
N ALA A 64 20.40 5.65 -28.59
CA ALA A 64 19.94 4.43 -27.96
C ALA A 64 20.57 3.17 -28.55
N ARG A 65 20.81 3.14 -29.87
CA ARG A 65 21.50 2.01 -30.53
C ARG A 65 22.99 1.90 -30.16
N GLN A 66 23.59 3.00 -29.73
CA GLN A 66 24.99 3.05 -29.28
C GLN A 66 25.16 2.65 -27.82
N GLU A 67 24.07 2.49 -27.06
CA GLU A 67 24.12 2.12 -25.64
C GLU A 67 24.33 0.60 -25.48
N PRO A 68 25.54 0.13 -25.09
CA PRO A 68 25.87 -1.30 -25.07
C PRO A 68 24.96 -2.10 -24.11
N SER A 69 24.51 -1.47 -23.01
CA SER A 69 23.66 -2.11 -22.02
C SER A 69 22.29 -2.52 -22.56
N PHE A 70 21.81 -1.86 -23.63
CA PHE A 70 20.50 -2.15 -24.21
C PHE A 70 20.42 -3.48 -24.97
N SER A 71 21.55 -4.05 -25.41
CA SER A 71 21.58 -5.35 -26.06
C SER A 71 21.15 -6.50 -25.14
N ALA A 72 21.45 -6.39 -23.83
CA ALA A 72 21.09 -7.38 -22.83
C ALA A 72 19.67 -7.20 -22.24
N ILE A 73 18.98 -6.10 -22.58
CA ILE A 73 17.63 -5.81 -22.08
C ILE A 73 16.60 -6.36 -23.06
N PRO A 74 15.59 -7.16 -22.62
CA PRO A 74 14.51 -7.64 -23.47
C PRO A 74 13.78 -6.51 -24.22
N ASP A 75 13.13 -6.83 -25.32
CA ASP A 75 12.27 -5.86 -25.99
C ASP A 75 10.90 -5.77 -25.34
N MET A 76 10.22 -4.62 -25.50
CA MET A 76 8.90 -4.39 -24.92
C MET A 76 7.87 -5.48 -25.31
N ARG A 77 7.98 -6.03 -26.52
CA ARG A 77 7.06 -7.07 -27.01
C ARG A 77 7.27 -8.43 -26.35
N ASP A 78 8.47 -8.68 -25.82
CA ASP A 78 8.83 -9.92 -25.14
C ASP A 78 8.56 -9.83 -23.63
N ASN A 79 8.17 -8.65 -23.13
CA ASN A 79 7.86 -8.42 -21.72
C ASN A 79 6.46 -8.93 -21.40
N GLN A 80 6.36 -9.85 -20.45
CA GLN A 80 5.08 -10.39 -19.98
C GLN A 80 4.40 -9.51 -18.92
N ASP A 81 5.14 -8.58 -18.31
CA ASP A 81 4.64 -7.69 -17.25
C ASP A 81 4.29 -6.30 -17.81
N THR A 82 3.34 -6.28 -18.76
CA THR A 82 2.89 -5.05 -19.44
C THR A 82 1.53 -4.56 -18.96
N ASP A 83 0.98 -5.16 -17.92
CA ASP A 83 -0.38 -4.92 -17.44
C ASP A 83 -0.56 -3.62 -16.62
N HIS A 84 0.51 -2.84 -16.46
CA HIS A 84 0.50 -1.54 -15.78
C HIS A 84 1.57 -0.59 -16.32
N GLY A 85 1.38 0.72 -16.10
CA GLY A 85 2.30 1.77 -16.53
C GLY A 85 3.52 1.91 -15.63
N VAL A 86 4.44 2.76 -16.06
CA VAL A 86 5.75 2.94 -15.42
C VAL A 86 5.99 4.39 -14.95
N ILE A 87 4.91 5.14 -14.70
CA ILE A 87 4.98 6.54 -14.27
C ILE A 87 5.80 6.73 -12.97
N PHE A 88 5.85 5.72 -12.11
CA PHE A 88 6.68 5.72 -10.91
C PHE A 88 8.10 5.22 -11.21
N GLN A 89 8.23 4.19 -12.05
CA GLN A 89 9.49 3.49 -12.31
C GLN A 89 10.46 4.32 -13.16
N LEU A 90 9.98 5.01 -14.21
CA LEU A 90 10.85 5.79 -15.10
C LEU A 90 11.57 6.96 -14.38
N PRO A 91 10.88 7.83 -13.63
CA PRO A 91 11.55 8.87 -12.85
C PRO A 91 12.54 8.29 -11.83
N LEU A 92 12.23 7.15 -11.23
CA LEU A 92 13.07 6.50 -10.25
C LEU A 92 14.37 5.96 -10.88
N LEU A 93 14.30 5.35 -12.06
CA LEU A 93 15.47 4.92 -12.83
C LEU A 93 16.35 6.09 -13.25
N LEU A 94 15.75 7.23 -13.64
CA LEU A 94 16.49 8.44 -13.95
C LEU A 94 17.18 8.99 -12.69
N LEU A 95 16.53 8.91 -11.53
CA LEU A 95 17.14 9.31 -10.26
C LEU A 95 18.28 8.36 -9.87
N GLU A 96 18.13 7.03 -10.02
CA GLU A 96 19.21 6.04 -9.80
C GLU A 96 20.48 6.44 -10.57
N ARG A 97 20.33 6.79 -11.84
CA ARG A 97 21.45 7.26 -12.69
C ARG A 97 22.01 8.61 -12.24
N ALA A 98 21.13 9.55 -11.91
CA ALA A 98 21.54 10.90 -11.52
C ALA A 98 22.36 10.94 -10.22
N VAL A 99 22.05 10.06 -9.27
CA VAL A 99 22.79 9.95 -7.99
C VAL A 99 23.98 8.98 -8.06
N GLY A 100 24.18 8.29 -9.20
CA GLY A 100 25.28 7.34 -9.38
C GLY A 100 25.11 6.05 -8.56
N ALA A 101 23.89 5.59 -8.34
CA ALA A 101 23.63 4.31 -7.67
C ALA A 101 23.91 3.15 -8.64
N HIS A 102 25.06 2.50 -8.51
CA HIS A 102 25.51 1.41 -9.39
C HIS A 102 25.41 0.04 -8.71
N ASP A 103 25.68 -0.03 -7.41
CA ASP A 103 25.51 -1.28 -6.65
C ASP A 103 24.03 -1.55 -6.36
N SER A 104 23.62 -2.82 -6.45
CA SER A 104 22.22 -3.21 -6.23
C SER A 104 21.69 -2.78 -4.87
N ARG A 105 22.53 -2.86 -3.83
CA ARG A 105 22.15 -2.45 -2.46
C ARG A 105 21.80 -0.98 -2.39
N ASP A 106 22.61 -0.10 -2.98
CA ASP A 106 22.36 1.35 -3.00
C ASP A 106 21.13 1.70 -3.85
N VAL A 107 20.95 0.99 -4.97
CA VAL A 107 19.76 1.11 -5.82
C VAL A 107 18.49 0.83 -5.01
N TYR A 108 18.42 -0.30 -4.31
CA TYR A 108 17.20 -0.66 -3.59
C TYR A 108 16.98 0.20 -2.35
N PHE A 109 18.02 0.63 -1.65
CA PHE A 109 17.87 1.61 -0.56
C PHE A 109 17.33 2.96 -1.04
N LEU A 110 17.79 3.45 -2.19
CA LEU A 110 17.23 4.65 -2.81
C LEU A 110 15.75 4.45 -3.15
N ARG A 111 15.38 3.29 -3.71
CA ARG A 111 14.00 2.95 -4.04
C ARG A 111 13.11 2.91 -2.80
N HIS A 112 13.57 2.29 -1.71
CA HIS A 112 12.87 2.29 -0.43
C HIS A 112 12.63 3.71 0.08
N LEU A 113 13.63 4.57 0.02
CA LEU A 113 13.52 5.97 0.44
C LEU A 113 12.47 6.74 -0.39
N VAL A 114 12.53 6.61 -1.72
CA VAL A 114 11.58 7.31 -2.63
C VAL A 114 10.16 6.77 -2.46
N THR A 115 10.00 5.46 -2.28
CA THR A 115 8.71 4.83 -1.99
C THR A 115 8.09 5.40 -0.72
N PHE A 116 8.88 5.51 0.35
CA PHE A 116 8.43 6.10 1.60
C PHE A 116 8.02 7.57 1.45
N PHE A 117 8.81 8.39 0.77
CA PHE A 117 8.45 9.79 0.54
C PHE A 117 7.22 9.97 -0.35
N THR A 118 7.00 9.05 -1.30
CA THR A 118 5.78 9.03 -2.12
C THR A 118 4.55 8.71 -1.25
N PHE A 119 4.67 7.72 -0.36
CA PHE A 119 3.63 7.43 0.63
C PHE A 119 3.40 8.62 1.57
N LEU A 120 4.47 9.26 2.06
CA LEU A 120 4.39 10.44 2.93
C LEU A 120 3.66 11.62 2.25
N ALA A 121 3.89 11.82 0.95
CA ALA A 121 3.13 12.80 0.16
C ALA A 121 1.64 12.44 0.07
N GLY A 122 1.30 11.17 -0.18
CA GLY A 122 -0.08 10.67 -0.13
C GLY A 122 -0.73 10.86 1.25
N LEU A 123 0.01 10.58 2.33
CA LEU A 123 -0.41 10.81 3.71
C LEU A 123 -0.70 12.30 3.98
N TYR A 124 0.10 13.21 3.41
CA TYR A 124 -0.18 14.65 3.50
C TYR A 124 -1.48 15.03 2.79
N PHE A 125 -1.77 14.50 1.61
CA PHE A 125 -3.05 14.75 0.93
C PHE A 125 -4.22 14.12 1.68
N PHE A 126 -4.04 12.96 2.29
CA PHE A 126 -5.02 12.37 3.20
C PHE A 126 -5.28 13.26 4.42
N TYR A 127 -4.22 13.78 5.08
CA TYR A 127 -4.35 14.78 6.14
C TYR A 127 -5.20 15.99 5.70
N ARG A 128 -4.93 16.52 4.50
CA ARG A 128 -5.68 17.64 3.91
C ARG A 128 -7.14 17.29 3.66
N LEU A 129 -7.42 16.08 3.18
CA LEU A 129 -8.76 15.55 2.95
C LEU A 129 -9.55 15.44 4.26
N ALA A 130 -8.99 14.81 5.27
CA ALA A 130 -9.60 14.66 6.60
C ALA A 130 -9.83 16.02 7.28
N THR A 131 -8.84 16.92 7.24
CA THR A 131 -8.96 18.30 7.76
C THR A 131 -10.11 19.04 7.09
N ALA A 132 -10.24 18.94 5.77
CA ALA A 132 -11.31 19.62 5.01
C ALA A 132 -12.69 19.03 5.33
N ARG A 133 -12.79 17.70 5.51
CA ARG A 133 -14.06 17.02 5.81
C ARG A 133 -14.55 17.32 7.22
N PHE A 134 -13.67 17.20 8.22
CA PHE A 134 -14.04 17.39 9.64
C PHE A 134 -13.89 18.83 10.11
N ARG A 135 -13.39 19.74 9.26
CA ARG A 135 -13.08 21.15 9.63
C ARG A 135 -12.22 21.26 10.90
N SER A 136 -11.39 20.26 11.14
CA SER A 136 -10.51 20.15 12.29
C SER A 136 -9.15 19.65 11.84
N TRP A 137 -8.12 20.47 12.00
CA TRP A 137 -6.76 20.08 11.68
C TRP A 137 -6.21 19.02 12.64
N THR A 138 -6.69 19.00 13.88
CA THR A 138 -6.33 17.99 14.89
C THR A 138 -6.90 16.62 14.53
N LEU A 139 -8.16 16.54 14.07
CA LEU A 139 -8.72 15.29 13.55
C LEU A 139 -8.03 14.87 12.24
N GLY A 140 -7.63 15.83 11.41
CA GLY A 140 -6.82 15.51 10.22
C GLY A 140 -5.48 14.88 10.59
N LEU A 141 -4.78 15.47 11.59
CA LEU A 141 -3.50 14.97 12.07
C LEU A 141 -3.66 13.60 12.76
N LEU A 142 -4.72 13.43 13.56
CA LEU A 142 -5.04 12.13 14.15
C LEU A 142 -5.27 11.08 13.07
N GLY A 143 -6.01 11.42 11.99
CA GLY A 143 -6.21 10.50 10.86
C GLY A 143 -4.90 10.09 10.20
N ALA A 144 -3.99 11.04 9.97
CA ALA A 144 -2.66 10.74 9.44
C ALA A 144 -1.86 9.85 10.40
N ALA A 145 -1.94 10.12 11.72
CA ALA A 145 -1.30 9.30 12.74
C ALA A 145 -1.87 7.88 12.80
N LEU A 146 -3.20 7.70 12.67
CA LEU A 146 -3.82 6.37 12.60
C LEU A 146 -3.39 5.60 11.33
N LEU A 147 -3.27 6.28 10.20
CA LEU A 147 -2.87 5.63 8.94
C LEU A 147 -1.41 5.16 9.00
N ILE A 148 -0.46 6.03 9.38
CA ILE A 148 0.96 5.65 9.51
C ILE A 148 1.21 4.76 10.72
N GLY A 149 0.43 4.89 11.79
CA GLY A 149 0.48 4.06 13.00
C GLY A 149 -0.15 2.67 12.82
N SER A 150 -0.55 2.31 11.61
CA SER A 150 -0.96 0.95 11.26
C SER A 150 0.29 0.16 10.86
N PRO A 151 0.70 -0.89 11.61
CA PRO A 151 2.05 -1.46 11.51
C PRO A 151 2.43 -1.95 10.12
N ARG A 152 1.55 -2.66 9.42
CA ARG A 152 1.80 -3.12 8.05
C ARG A 152 2.01 -1.96 7.09
N PHE A 153 1.20 -0.90 7.17
CA PHE A 153 1.33 0.28 6.31
C PHE A 153 2.62 1.04 6.56
N PHE A 154 3.08 1.10 7.82
CA PHE A 154 4.36 1.70 8.15
C PHE A 154 5.53 0.95 7.51
N ALA A 155 5.61 -0.37 7.71
CA ALA A 155 6.70 -1.18 7.14
C ALA A 155 6.64 -1.17 5.61
N GLU A 156 5.48 -1.46 5.05
CA GLU A 156 5.29 -1.58 3.61
C GLU A 156 5.45 -0.25 2.86
N ALA A 157 5.35 0.90 3.56
CA ALA A 157 5.64 2.20 2.97
C ALA A 157 7.09 2.32 2.47
N PHE A 158 8.02 1.49 2.94
CA PHE A 158 9.40 1.50 2.46
C PHE A 158 9.59 0.67 1.20
N TYR A 159 9.06 -0.54 1.13
CA TYR A 159 9.39 -1.52 0.09
C TYR A 159 8.22 -1.93 -0.80
N ASN A 160 6.97 -1.64 -0.43
CA ASN A 160 5.82 -1.95 -1.28
C ASN A 160 5.55 -0.79 -2.26
N TYR A 161 6.41 -0.67 -3.23
CA TYR A 161 6.40 0.37 -4.28
C TYR A 161 5.16 0.33 -5.18
N LYS A 162 4.36 -0.73 -5.16
CA LYS A 162 3.15 -0.90 -5.99
C LYS A 162 1.89 -0.53 -5.21
N ASP A 163 1.61 -1.24 -4.10
CA ASP A 163 0.35 -1.06 -3.36
C ASP A 163 0.32 0.25 -2.56
N LEU A 164 1.44 0.62 -1.91
CA LEU A 164 1.51 1.85 -1.11
C LEU A 164 1.66 3.10 -1.99
N VAL A 165 2.35 3.01 -3.12
CA VAL A 165 2.39 4.08 -4.12
C VAL A 165 1.01 4.27 -4.75
N PHE A 166 0.30 3.17 -5.08
CA PHE A 166 -1.07 3.21 -5.54
C PHE A 166 -2.00 3.87 -4.51
N LEU A 167 -1.92 3.49 -3.24
CA LEU A 167 -2.66 4.12 -2.14
C LEU A 167 -2.40 5.63 -2.09
N ALA A 168 -1.14 6.06 -2.24
CA ALA A 168 -0.76 7.46 -2.21
C ALA A 168 -1.40 8.26 -3.36
N PHE A 169 -1.31 7.76 -4.59
CA PHE A 169 -1.94 8.41 -5.75
C PHE A 169 -3.46 8.34 -5.70
N PHE A 170 -4.05 7.22 -5.26
CA PHE A 170 -5.50 7.09 -5.11
C PHE A 170 -6.03 8.07 -4.06
N SER A 171 -5.38 8.19 -2.90
CA SER A 171 -5.74 9.16 -1.85
C SER A 171 -5.63 10.60 -2.36
N THR A 172 -4.59 10.90 -3.14
CA THR A 172 -4.42 12.18 -3.83
C THR A 172 -5.54 12.42 -4.85
N GLY A 173 -5.93 11.37 -5.59
CA GLY A 173 -7.08 11.39 -6.51
C GLY A 173 -8.40 11.72 -5.80
N ILE A 174 -8.68 11.10 -4.67
CA ILE A 174 -9.88 11.42 -3.86
C ILE A 174 -9.80 12.86 -3.32
N TYR A 175 -8.64 13.31 -2.86
CA TYR A 175 -8.48 14.71 -2.42
C TYR A 175 -8.76 15.69 -3.57
N THR A 176 -8.18 15.46 -4.73
CA THR A 176 -8.38 16.32 -5.91
C THR A 176 -9.82 16.25 -6.42
N LEU A 177 -10.46 15.06 -6.39
CA LEU A 177 -11.89 14.92 -6.68
C LEU A 177 -12.73 15.78 -5.74
N THR A 178 -12.50 15.72 -4.43
CA THR A 178 -13.26 16.56 -3.49
C THR A 178 -13.05 18.05 -3.74
N ARG A 179 -11.90 18.48 -4.26
CA ARG A 179 -11.66 19.86 -4.69
C ARG A 179 -12.40 20.20 -5.96
N LEU A 180 -12.41 19.30 -6.95
CA LEU A 180 -13.17 19.43 -8.20
C LEU A 180 -14.67 19.58 -7.92
N LEU A 181 -15.24 18.67 -7.11
CA LEU A 181 -16.66 18.73 -6.70
C LEU A 181 -16.98 20.00 -5.91
N ARG A 182 -16.00 20.58 -5.23
CA ARG A 182 -16.17 21.85 -4.51
C ARG A 182 -16.18 23.05 -5.43
N ARG A 183 -15.23 23.14 -6.33
CA ARG A 183 -14.98 24.26 -7.25
C ARG A 183 -14.58 23.69 -8.61
N PRO A 184 -15.54 23.40 -9.49
CA PRO A 184 -15.25 22.89 -10.82
C PRO A 184 -14.61 24.00 -11.67
N THR A 185 -13.30 23.88 -11.88
CA THR A 185 -12.48 24.78 -12.69
C THR A 185 -11.52 23.94 -13.53
N TRP A 186 -10.98 24.50 -14.61
CA TRP A 186 -9.97 23.82 -15.43
C TRP A 186 -8.74 23.36 -14.63
N ARG A 187 -8.27 24.17 -13.65
CA ARG A 187 -7.13 23.81 -12.79
C ARG A 187 -7.43 22.60 -11.92
N THR A 188 -8.63 22.54 -11.32
CA THR A 188 -9.02 21.39 -10.49
C THR A 188 -9.27 20.15 -11.34
N ALA A 189 -9.74 20.29 -12.58
CA ALA A 189 -9.90 19.20 -13.54
C ALA A 189 -8.55 18.59 -13.94
N LEU A 190 -7.57 19.42 -14.33
CA LEU A 190 -6.24 18.95 -14.70
C LEU A 190 -5.47 18.31 -13.52
N LEU A 191 -5.55 18.91 -12.32
CA LEU A 191 -4.94 18.33 -11.12
C LEU A 191 -5.56 16.97 -10.76
N HIS A 192 -6.87 16.82 -10.96
CA HIS A 192 -7.54 15.54 -10.73
C HIS A 192 -7.22 14.54 -11.82
N ALA A 193 -7.15 14.97 -13.08
CA ALA A 193 -6.73 14.14 -14.20
C ALA A 193 -5.30 13.58 -14.00
N ALA A 194 -4.36 14.43 -13.58
CA ALA A 194 -2.99 14.01 -13.30
C ALA A 194 -2.91 12.96 -12.17
N ALA A 195 -3.62 13.19 -11.06
CA ALA A 195 -3.65 12.24 -9.95
C ALA A 195 -4.34 10.92 -10.32
N THR A 196 -5.42 10.99 -11.12
CA THR A 196 -6.17 9.81 -11.57
C THR A 196 -5.36 9.00 -12.58
N GLY A 197 -4.75 9.67 -13.57
CA GLY A 197 -3.89 9.02 -14.55
C GLY A 197 -2.70 8.33 -13.90
N ALA A 198 -2.01 9.02 -12.95
CA ALA A 198 -0.92 8.41 -12.21
C ALA A 198 -1.35 7.19 -11.39
N ALA A 199 -2.55 7.21 -10.80
CA ALA A 199 -3.08 6.04 -10.10
C ALA A 199 -3.36 4.88 -11.06
N ILE A 200 -3.91 5.14 -12.25
CA ILE A 200 -4.16 4.11 -13.28
C ILE A 200 -2.85 3.49 -13.77
N ASP A 201 -1.82 4.30 -13.97
CA ASP A 201 -0.50 3.83 -14.41
C ASP A 201 0.16 2.90 -13.38
N VAL A 202 0.05 3.22 -12.09
CA VAL A 202 0.61 2.35 -11.04
C VAL A 202 -0.17 1.04 -10.94
N ARG A 203 -1.51 1.10 -11.04
CA ARG A 203 -2.40 -0.08 -11.09
C ARG A 203 -3.64 0.22 -11.91
N THR A 204 -3.98 -0.64 -12.84
CA THR A 204 -5.20 -0.55 -13.66
C THR A 204 -6.48 -0.35 -12.84
N MET A 205 -6.52 -0.84 -11.60
CA MET A 205 -7.60 -0.56 -10.63
C MET A 205 -7.83 0.94 -10.37
N GLY A 206 -6.89 1.81 -10.70
CA GLY A 206 -7.07 3.27 -10.69
C GLY A 206 -8.26 3.76 -11.51
N VAL A 207 -8.75 2.98 -12.47
CA VAL A 207 -10.00 3.24 -13.22
C VAL A 207 -11.20 3.46 -12.29
N LEU A 208 -11.20 2.90 -11.10
CA LEU A 208 -12.23 3.14 -10.09
C LEU A 208 -12.35 4.64 -9.73
N LEU A 209 -11.26 5.41 -9.80
CA LEU A 209 -11.33 6.89 -9.62
C LEU A 209 -12.13 7.55 -10.74
N VAL A 210 -12.04 7.05 -11.97
CA VAL A 210 -12.85 7.55 -13.09
C VAL A 210 -14.34 7.27 -12.83
N GLY A 211 -14.67 6.06 -12.41
CA GLY A 211 -16.03 5.68 -12.01
C GLY A 211 -16.58 6.54 -10.87
N LEU A 212 -15.80 6.76 -9.81
CA LEU A 212 -16.16 7.66 -8.72
C LEU A 212 -16.32 9.10 -9.21
N THR A 213 -15.46 9.58 -10.11
CA THR A 213 -15.55 10.92 -10.67
C THR A 213 -16.85 11.11 -11.44
N LEU A 214 -17.16 10.21 -12.36
CA LEU A 214 -18.38 10.28 -13.16
C LEU A 214 -19.64 10.19 -12.29
N GLY A 215 -19.67 9.26 -11.34
CA GLY A 215 -20.79 9.09 -10.42
C GLY A 215 -21.03 10.34 -9.55
N PHE A 216 -19.97 10.91 -8.97
CA PHE A 216 -20.10 12.06 -8.09
C PHE A 216 -20.26 13.40 -8.83
N VAL A 217 -19.71 13.56 -10.02
CA VAL A 217 -20.04 14.68 -10.92
C VAL A 217 -21.51 14.58 -11.33
N GLY A 218 -21.99 13.39 -11.74
CA GLY A 218 -23.40 13.16 -12.01
C GLY A 218 -24.31 13.54 -10.85
N LEU A 219 -23.93 13.16 -9.63
CA LEU A 219 -24.65 13.54 -8.41
C LEU A 219 -24.66 15.07 -8.18
N GLU A 220 -23.55 15.76 -8.41
CA GLU A 220 -23.47 17.22 -8.30
C GLU A 220 -24.33 17.93 -9.40
N LEU A 221 -24.42 17.37 -10.60
CA LEU A 221 -25.30 17.87 -11.66
C LEU A 221 -26.80 17.84 -11.25
N LEU A 222 -27.20 16.87 -10.44
CA LEU A 222 -28.57 16.77 -9.89
C LEU A 222 -28.80 17.78 -8.76
N TYR A 223 -27.86 17.91 -7.83
CA TYR A 223 -28.05 18.72 -6.62
C TYR A 223 -27.58 20.17 -6.72
N ARG A 224 -26.86 20.54 -7.80
CA ARG A 224 -26.34 21.89 -8.02
C ARG A 224 -26.56 22.35 -9.47
N PRO A 225 -27.84 22.52 -9.90
CA PRO A 225 -28.18 22.84 -11.28
C PRO A 225 -27.55 24.13 -11.80
N THR A 226 -27.29 25.12 -10.92
CA THR A 226 -26.62 26.38 -11.26
C THR A 226 -25.15 26.22 -11.69
N LEU A 227 -24.54 25.09 -11.44
CA LEU A 227 -23.15 24.82 -11.81
C LEU A 227 -23.02 23.72 -12.87
N ARG A 228 -24.11 23.30 -13.50
CA ARG A 228 -24.12 22.21 -14.51
C ARG A 228 -23.10 22.42 -15.62
N SER A 229 -23.08 23.59 -16.24
CA SER A 229 -22.12 23.88 -17.32
C SER A 229 -20.67 23.74 -16.85
N ARG A 230 -20.35 24.27 -15.66
CA ARG A 230 -18.99 24.15 -15.09
C ARG A 230 -18.59 22.71 -14.80
N PHE A 231 -19.49 21.88 -14.29
CA PHE A 231 -19.24 20.46 -14.08
C PHE A 231 -19.07 19.71 -15.39
N ALA A 232 -19.92 19.99 -16.38
CA ALA A 232 -19.81 19.39 -17.71
C ALA A 232 -18.47 19.75 -18.38
N THR A 233 -18.08 21.04 -18.37
CA THR A 233 -16.79 21.49 -18.92
C THR A 233 -15.62 20.86 -18.16
N ALA A 234 -15.68 20.79 -16.82
CA ALA A 234 -14.61 20.18 -16.03
C ALA A 234 -14.47 18.67 -16.30
N ALA A 235 -15.57 17.95 -16.46
CA ALA A 235 -15.56 16.53 -16.82
C ALA A 235 -15.03 16.31 -18.24
N ALA A 236 -15.49 17.13 -19.21
CA ALA A 236 -15.04 17.09 -20.61
C ALA A 236 -13.52 17.34 -20.74
N LEU A 237 -12.93 18.14 -19.86
CA LEU A 237 -11.48 18.34 -19.81
C LEU A 237 -10.78 17.22 -19.03
N CYS A 238 -11.35 16.75 -17.93
CA CYS A 238 -10.72 15.81 -17.03
C CYS A 238 -10.50 14.44 -17.69
N LEU A 239 -11.48 13.90 -18.42
CA LEU A 239 -11.40 12.57 -19.02
C LEU A 239 -10.29 12.46 -20.07
N PRO A 240 -10.23 13.33 -21.12
CA PRO A 240 -9.13 13.23 -22.09
C PRO A 240 -7.77 13.57 -21.48
N ALA A 241 -7.72 14.49 -20.50
CA ALA A 241 -6.46 14.75 -19.79
C ALA A 241 -5.99 13.55 -18.96
N THR A 242 -6.91 12.80 -18.34
CA THR A 242 -6.59 11.53 -17.66
C THR A 242 -6.05 10.51 -18.67
N ALA A 243 -6.71 10.33 -19.80
CA ALA A 243 -6.25 9.42 -20.85
C ALA A 243 -4.86 9.81 -21.37
N ALA A 244 -4.60 11.11 -21.56
CA ALA A 244 -3.28 11.60 -21.98
C ALA A 244 -2.19 11.28 -20.94
N VAL A 245 -2.46 11.44 -19.63
CA VAL A 245 -1.50 11.08 -18.57
C VAL A 245 -1.23 9.58 -18.58
N VAL A 246 -2.26 8.74 -18.70
CA VAL A 246 -2.12 7.28 -18.78
C VAL A 246 -1.28 6.88 -19.98
N VAL A 247 -1.55 7.40 -21.17
CA VAL A 247 -0.76 7.07 -22.36
C VAL A 247 0.69 7.53 -22.22
N LEU A 248 0.93 8.73 -21.65
CA LEU A 248 2.29 9.23 -21.45
C LEU A 248 3.09 8.42 -20.43
N GLY A 249 2.46 7.97 -19.35
CA GLY A 249 3.10 7.21 -18.28
C GLY A 249 3.23 5.70 -18.57
N TRP A 250 2.62 5.23 -19.68
CA TRP A 250 2.59 3.81 -20.03
C TRP A 250 3.03 3.58 -21.47
N PRO A 251 4.33 3.48 -21.74
CA PRO A 251 4.89 3.36 -23.09
C PRO A 251 4.34 2.19 -23.91
N TYR A 252 3.92 1.10 -23.28
CA TYR A 252 3.25 -0.02 -23.94
C TYR A 252 2.01 0.42 -24.73
N LEU A 253 1.30 1.44 -24.27
CA LEU A 253 0.11 1.97 -24.94
C LEU A 253 0.41 2.82 -26.19
N TRP A 254 1.68 3.21 -26.45
CA TRP A 254 2.00 4.18 -27.51
C TRP A 254 1.73 3.66 -28.92
N GLU A 255 1.76 2.35 -29.17
CA GLU A 255 1.47 1.76 -30.49
C GLU A 255 -0.03 1.55 -30.72
N ASN A 256 -0.78 1.15 -29.70
CA ASN A 256 -2.22 0.92 -29.76
C ASN A 256 -2.89 1.24 -28.41
N PRO A 257 -3.18 2.52 -28.10
CA PRO A 257 -3.64 2.93 -26.77
C PRO A 257 -4.88 2.19 -26.27
N VAL A 258 -5.87 2.00 -27.13
CA VAL A 258 -7.13 1.36 -26.74
C VAL A 258 -6.99 -0.16 -26.70
N GLY A 259 -6.37 -0.78 -27.70
CA GLY A 259 -6.19 -2.23 -27.76
C GLY A 259 -5.35 -2.74 -26.60
N HIS A 260 -4.15 -2.18 -26.42
CA HIS A 260 -3.24 -2.59 -25.35
C HIS A 260 -3.81 -2.29 -23.95
N PHE A 261 -4.58 -1.20 -23.76
CA PHE A 261 -5.26 -0.95 -22.49
C PHE A 261 -6.32 -2.01 -22.18
N LEU A 262 -7.10 -2.43 -23.19
CA LEU A 262 -8.09 -3.49 -23.01
C LEU A 262 -7.44 -4.85 -22.76
N GLU A 263 -6.33 -5.17 -23.43
CA GLU A 263 -5.53 -6.37 -23.18
C GLU A 263 -5.01 -6.41 -21.74
N ALA A 264 -4.38 -5.33 -21.27
CA ALA A 264 -3.89 -5.21 -19.91
C ALA A 264 -5.03 -5.35 -18.87
N PHE A 265 -6.19 -4.76 -19.15
CA PHE A 265 -7.36 -4.88 -18.27
C PHE A 265 -7.93 -6.31 -18.26
N GLN A 266 -7.93 -7.00 -19.40
CA GLN A 266 -8.36 -8.40 -19.50
C GLN A 266 -7.37 -9.33 -18.80
N SER A 267 -6.06 -9.12 -18.98
CA SER A 267 -5.00 -9.87 -18.28
C SER A 267 -5.17 -9.76 -16.78
N PHE A 268 -5.38 -8.56 -16.26
CA PHE A 268 -5.67 -8.34 -14.84
C PHE A 268 -6.93 -9.09 -14.35
N ARG A 269 -8.00 -9.10 -15.16
CA ARG A 269 -9.25 -9.79 -14.84
C ARG A 269 -9.12 -11.31 -14.91
N GLN A 270 -8.28 -11.81 -15.82
CA GLN A 270 -8.08 -13.24 -16.07
C GLN A 270 -6.82 -13.79 -15.42
N TYR A 271 -6.24 -13.05 -14.45
CA TYR A 271 -5.01 -13.47 -13.80
C TYR A 271 -5.13 -14.91 -13.31
N ARG A 272 -4.47 -15.81 -14.04
CA ARG A 272 -4.50 -17.26 -13.79
C ARG A 272 -3.34 -17.60 -12.85
N SER A 273 -3.61 -17.56 -11.58
CA SER A 273 -2.67 -18.06 -10.57
C SER A 273 -3.22 -19.35 -9.96
N ASP A 274 -2.40 -20.38 -9.94
CA ASP A 274 -2.67 -21.63 -9.21
C ASP A 274 -2.03 -21.58 -7.80
N MET A 275 -1.79 -20.37 -7.30
CA MET A 275 -1.20 -20.15 -5.99
C MET A 275 -2.15 -20.59 -4.90
N LEU A 276 -1.59 -21.21 -3.86
CA LEU A 276 -2.27 -21.51 -2.61
C LEU A 276 -1.87 -20.49 -1.56
N VAL A 277 -2.82 -20.05 -0.76
CA VAL A 277 -2.61 -19.16 0.38
C VAL A 277 -3.03 -19.86 1.66
N GLN A 278 -2.31 -19.63 2.77
CA GLN A 278 -2.72 -20.15 4.06
C GLN A 278 -3.76 -19.23 4.69
N TYR A 279 -4.96 -19.76 4.89
CA TYR A 279 -6.08 -19.02 5.46
C TYR A 279 -6.90 -19.89 6.41
N LEU A 280 -7.03 -19.45 7.66
CA LEU A 280 -7.71 -20.16 8.77
C LEU A 280 -7.19 -21.59 8.99
N GLY A 281 -5.90 -21.82 8.69
CA GLY A 281 -5.24 -23.11 8.88
C GLY A 281 -5.26 -24.04 7.69
N GLU A 282 -5.91 -23.66 6.61
CA GLU A 282 -6.03 -24.43 5.38
C GLU A 282 -5.26 -23.79 4.23
N GLN A 283 -4.79 -24.61 3.27
CA GLN A 283 -4.23 -24.16 2.01
C GLN A 283 -5.39 -23.99 1.00
N VAL A 284 -5.77 -22.75 0.75
CA VAL A 284 -6.90 -22.39 -0.11
C VAL A 284 -6.40 -21.87 -1.44
N SER A 285 -7.00 -22.32 -2.55
CA SER A 285 -6.72 -21.76 -3.87
C SER A 285 -7.15 -20.30 -3.94
N VAL A 286 -6.31 -19.44 -4.51
CA VAL A 286 -6.64 -18.02 -4.70
C VAL A 286 -7.90 -17.80 -5.56
N ARG A 287 -8.35 -18.83 -6.28
CA ARG A 287 -9.60 -18.81 -7.08
C ARG A 287 -10.85 -19.14 -6.26
N GLU A 288 -10.67 -19.73 -5.07
CA GLU A 288 -11.76 -20.25 -4.23
C GLU A 288 -11.81 -19.54 -2.87
N LEU A 289 -11.27 -18.31 -2.80
CA LEU A 289 -11.25 -17.56 -1.56
C LEU A 289 -12.67 -17.23 -1.10
N PRO A 290 -12.98 -17.48 0.20
CA PRO A 290 -14.29 -17.18 0.75
C PRO A 290 -14.52 -15.67 0.83
N TRP A 291 -15.78 -15.23 0.77
CA TRP A 291 -16.18 -13.83 0.83
C TRP A 291 -15.60 -13.07 2.04
N HIS A 292 -15.37 -13.77 3.14
CA HIS A 292 -14.83 -13.18 4.38
C HIS A 292 -13.31 -13.08 4.40
N TYR A 293 -12.59 -13.49 3.37
CA TYR A 293 -11.13 -13.44 3.33
C TYR A 293 -10.60 -12.01 3.59
N VAL A 294 -11.04 -11.04 2.81
CA VAL A 294 -10.61 -9.63 2.98
C VAL A 294 -11.09 -9.04 4.32
N PRO A 295 -12.37 -9.17 4.72
CA PRO A 295 -12.82 -8.72 6.03
C PRO A 295 -12.02 -9.26 7.20
N VAL A 296 -11.69 -10.56 7.21
CA VAL A 296 -10.89 -11.17 8.27
C VAL A 296 -9.46 -10.62 8.27
N TRP A 297 -8.79 -10.60 7.10
CA TRP A 297 -7.46 -10.06 7.00
C TRP A 297 -7.38 -8.59 7.42
N LEU A 298 -8.34 -7.77 7.03
CA LEU A 298 -8.43 -6.37 7.46
C LEU A 298 -8.57 -6.26 8.99
N LEU A 299 -9.42 -7.09 9.59
CA LEU A 299 -9.65 -7.07 11.04
C LEU A 299 -8.41 -7.49 11.83
N ILE A 300 -7.75 -8.59 11.45
CA ILE A 300 -6.60 -9.13 12.19
C ILE A 300 -5.30 -8.36 11.94
N THR A 301 -5.24 -7.50 10.94
CA THR A 301 -4.05 -6.68 10.63
C THR A 301 -4.21 -5.20 10.95
N THR A 302 -5.40 -4.82 11.45
CA THR A 302 -5.72 -3.46 11.90
C THR A 302 -5.77 -3.40 13.43
N PRO A 303 -5.21 -2.37 14.10
CA PRO A 303 -5.37 -2.21 15.54
C PRO A 303 -6.83 -2.21 15.96
N LEU A 304 -7.19 -3.00 16.96
CA LEU A 304 -8.57 -3.28 17.34
C LEU A 304 -9.42 -2.03 17.58
N ALA A 305 -8.84 -1.04 18.24
CA ALA A 305 -9.55 0.22 18.51
C ALA A 305 -9.96 0.95 17.21
N TYR A 306 -9.14 0.86 16.14
CA TYR A 306 -9.48 1.48 14.86
C TYR A 306 -10.71 0.83 14.25
N SER A 307 -10.80 -0.51 14.31
CA SER A 307 -11.95 -1.30 13.83
C SER A 307 -13.23 -0.97 14.61
N LEU A 308 -13.15 -0.81 15.93
CA LEU A 308 -14.29 -0.41 16.76
C LEU A 308 -14.82 0.99 16.40
N PHE A 309 -13.91 1.95 16.19
CA PHE A 309 -14.30 3.29 15.76
C PHE A 309 -14.78 3.34 14.31
N PHE A 310 -14.24 2.49 13.43
CA PHE A 310 -14.77 2.32 12.08
C PHE A 310 -16.22 1.83 12.11
N VAL A 311 -16.53 0.79 12.89
CA VAL A 311 -17.91 0.28 13.04
C VAL A 311 -18.83 1.37 13.58
N THR A 312 -18.41 2.11 14.62
CA THR A 312 -19.16 3.24 15.17
C THR A 312 -19.41 4.32 14.11
N GLY A 313 -18.39 4.65 13.31
CA GLY A 313 -18.47 5.64 12.24
C GLY A 313 -19.39 5.20 11.10
N ALA A 314 -19.27 3.96 10.65
CA ALA A 314 -20.12 3.36 9.62
C ALA A 314 -21.60 3.25 10.07
N ALA A 315 -21.82 2.80 11.30
CA ALA A 315 -23.17 2.72 11.88
C ALA A 315 -23.85 4.10 11.97
N THR A 316 -23.10 5.11 12.44
CA THR A 316 -23.64 6.50 12.50
C THR A 316 -23.84 7.09 11.11
N LEU A 317 -23.05 6.71 10.12
CA LEU A 317 -23.26 7.10 8.73
C LEU A 317 -24.54 6.47 8.17
N ALA A 318 -24.68 5.15 8.29
CA ALA A 318 -25.84 4.40 7.84
C ALA A 318 -27.13 4.93 8.48
N HIS A 319 -27.15 5.15 9.79
CA HIS A 319 -28.28 5.71 10.51
C HIS A 319 -28.73 7.05 9.92
N HIS A 320 -27.81 7.99 9.67
CA HIS A 320 -28.17 9.28 9.09
C HIS A 320 -28.64 9.17 7.63
N ALA A 321 -28.00 8.28 6.85
CA ALA A 321 -28.36 8.06 5.45
C ALA A 321 -29.75 7.43 5.31
N LEU A 322 -30.11 6.47 6.18
CA LEU A 322 -31.38 5.74 6.13
C LEU A 322 -32.55 6.57 6.66
N GLN A 323 -32.33 7.35 7.73
CA GLN A 323 -33.43 8.16 8.31
C GLN A 323 -33.92 9.27 7.38
N ARG A 324 -33.04 9.97 6.68
CA ARG A 324 -33.38 11.11 5.85
C ARG A 324 -32.51 11.16 4.57
N PRO A 325 -32.60 10.18 3.66
CA PRO A 325 -31.67 10.02 2.55
C PRO A 325 -31.62 11.24 1.62
N ARG A 326 -32.79 11.79 1.24
CA ARG A 326 -32.86 12.98 0.36
C ARG A 326 -32.27 14.23 1.03
N ALA A 327 -32.58 14.48 2.31
CA ALA A 327 -32.07 15.63 3.06
C ALA A 327 -30.55 15.49 3.28
N TRP A 328 -30.07 14.29 3.54
CA TRP A 328 -28.66 13.99 3.71
C TRP A 328 -27.87 14.22 2.42
N LEU A 329 -28.34 13.72 1.26
CA LEU A 329 -27.71 13.92 -0.05
C LEU A 329 -27.76 15.38 -0.54
N ARG A 330 -28.72 16.18 -0.10
CA ARG A 330 -28.73 17.64 -0.37
C ARG A 330 -27.54 18.34 0.29
N THR A 331 -27.00 17.79 1.38
CA THR A 331 -25.85 18.38 2.06
C THR A 331 -24.54 17.96 1.38
N ARG A 332 -23.61 18.88 1.28
CA ARG A 332 -22.27 18.59 0.76
C ARG A 332 -21.52 17.56 1.61
N THR A 333 -21.68 17.63 2.93
CA THR A 333 -21.06 16.67 3.86
C THR A 333 -21.64 15.27 3.67
N GLY A 334 -22.93 15.14 3.41
CA GLY A 334 -23.56 13.84 3.11
C GLY A 334 -23.00 13.22 1.82
N ARG A 335 -22.86 14.02 0.74
CA ARG A 335 -22.24 13.52 -0.49
C ARG A 335 -20.76 13.16 -0.33
N GLN A 336 -20.00 13.90 0.48
CA GLN A 336 -18.63 13.50 0.82
C GLN A 336 -18.58 12.20 1.63
N ASP A 337 -19.49 12.02 2.58
CA ASP A 337 -19.57 10.78 3.36
C ASP A 337 -19.96 9.59 2.46
N LEU A 338 -20.86 9.81 1.49
CA LEU A 338 -21.17 8.79 0.48
C LEU A 338 -19.95 8.45 -0.38
N LEU A 339 -19.13 9.45 -0.77
CA LEU A 339 -17.89 9.20 -1.50
C LEU A 339 -16.92 8.31 -0.70
N PHE A 340 -16.77 8.57 0.59
CA PHE A 340 -15.88 7.76 1.44
C PHE A 340 -16.44 6.35 1.67
N ALA A 341 -17.76 6.20 1.82
CA ALA A 341 -18.40 4.89 1.87
C ALA A 341 -18.24 4.14 0.54
N ALA A 342 -18.46 4.79 -0.59
CA ALA A 342 -18.26 4.20 -1.91
C ALA A 342 -16.80 3.81 -2.16
N TRP A 343 -15.84 4.62 -1.69
CA TRP A 343 -14.41 4.31 -1.77
C TRP A 343 -14.04 3.06 -0.96
N PHE A 344 -14.64 2.86 0.22
CA PHE A 344 -14.36 1.68 1.05
C PHE A 344 -15.17 0.46 0.59
N PHE A 345 -16.50 0.59 0.58
CA PHE A 345 -17.39 -0.55 0.34
C PHE A 345 -17.47 -0.96 -1.13
N GLY A 346 -17.34 -0.01 -2.06
CA GLY A 346 -17.44 -0.30 -3.49
C GLY A 346 -16.43 -1.34 -3.97
N PRO A 347 -15.11 -1.10 -3.83
CA PRO A 347 -14.10 -2.08 -4.23
C PRO A 347 -14.18 -3.39 -3.42
N LEU A 348 -14.46 -3.32 -2.11
CA LEU A 348 -14.61 -4.50 -1.27
C LEU A 348 -15.74 -5.42 -1.77
N LEU A 349 -16.93 -4.85 -2.02
CA LEU A 349 -18.07 -5.58 -2.53
C LEU A 349 -17.85 -6.06 -3.97
N ALA A 350 -17.12 -5.29 -4.79
CA ALA A 350 -16.77 -5.71 -6.13
C ALA A 350 -15.85 -6.94 -6.12
N VAL A 351 -14.82 -6.95 -5.28
CA VAL A 351 -13.91 -8.11 -5.14
C VAL A 351 -14.69 -9.34 -4.67
N ILE A 352 -15.56 -9.20 -3.67
CA ILE A 352 -16.40 -10.29 -3.16
C ILE A 352 -17.40 -10.79 -4.23
N GLY A 353 -18.14 -9.87 -4.85
CA GLY A 353 -19.19 -10.21 -5.80
C GLY A 353 -18.70 -10.73 -7.14
N LEU A 354 -17.50 -10.32 -7.58
CA LEU A 354 -16.86 -10.75 -8.82
C LEU A 354 -15.91 -11.93 -8.61
N HIS A 355 -15.74 -12.43 -7.37
CA HIS A 355 -14.79 -13.48 -7.02
C HIS A 355 -13.38 -13.20 -7.56
N SER A 356 -12.92 -11.93 -7.38
CA SER A 356 -11.64 -11.50 -7.92
C SER A 356 -10.50 -12.24 -7.24
N VAL A 357 -9.50 -12.66 -8.03
CA VAL A 357 -8.30 -13.32 -7.53
C VAL A 357 -7.45 -12.31 -6.74
N ILE A 358 -7.21 -12.64 -5.47
CA ILE A 358 -6.34 -11.88 -4.56
C ILE A 358 -5.45 -12.87 -3.79
N TYR A 359 -4.30 -12.40 -3.31
CA TYR A 359 -3.34 -13.22 -2.56
C TYR A 359 -2.49 -12.32 -1.65
N ASP A 360 -1.67 -12.92 -0.78
CA ASP A 360 -0.83 -12.21 0.17
C ASP A 360 -1.66 -11.28 1.08
N GLY A 361 -2.67 -11.85 1.72
CA GLY A 361 -3.61 -11.11 2.52
C GLY A 361 -4.52 -10.20 1.66
N TRP A 362 -4.70 -8.97 2.09
CA TRP A 362 -5.57 -8.00 1.43
C TRP A 362 -4.82 -6.82 0.77
N ARG A 363 -3.52 -6.98 0.48
CA ARG A 363 -2.65 -5.92 -0.02
C ARG A 363 -3.18 -5.20 -1.26
N HIS A 364 -3.83 -5.94 -2.16
CA HIS A 364 -4.45 -5.38 -3.36
C HIS A 364 -5.53 -4.32 -3.08
N LEU A 365 -6.11 -4.34 -1.88
CA LEU A 365 -7.14 -3.41 -1.43
C LEU A 365 -6.61 -2.36 -0.44
N TYR A 366 -5.31 -2.24 -0.22
CA TYR A 366 -4.76 -1.23 0.69
C TYR A 366 -5.22 0.19 0.39
N PHE A 367 -5.48 0.51 -0.86
CA PHE A 367 -5.97 1.82 -1.27
C PHE A 367 -7.36 2.19 -0.70
N ILE A 368 -8.14 1.23 -0.16
CA ILE A 368 -9.40 1.54 0.52
C ILE A 368 -9.20 1.90 2.01
N TYR A 369 -8.03 1.61 2.58
CA TYR A 369 -7.76 1.82 4.01
C TYR A 369 -7.84 3.29 4.45
N PRO A 370 -7.43 4.29 3.67
CA PRO A 370 -7.68 5.68 4.03
C PRO A 370 -9.16 6.02 4.20
N ALA A 371 -10.06 5.40 3.42
CA ALA A 371 -11.50 5.56 3.61
C ALA A 371 -11.99 4.89 4.91
N PHE A 372 -11.44 3.71 5.26
CA PHE A 372 -11.66 3.07 6.56
C PHE A 372 -11.29 4.03 7.71
N VAL A 373 -10.10 4.66 7.65
CA VAL A 373 -9.66 5.63 8.67
C VAL A 373 -10.57 6.86 8.71
N LEU A 374 -11.06 7.37 7.58
CA LEU A 374 -12.03 8.48 7.55
C LEU A 374 -13.35 8.10 8.24
N LEU A 375 -13.83 6.89 8.07
CA LEU A 375 -15.00 6.37 8.78
C LEU A 375 -14.70 6.19 10.27
N ALA A 376 -13.51 5.70 10.65
CA ALA A 376 -13.07 5.63 12.04
C ALA A 376 -13.01 7.02 12.69
N LEU A 377 -12.48 8.05 11.98
CA LEU A 377 -12.48 9.44 12.46
C LEU A 377 -13.90 9.98 12.68
N ARG A 378 -14.88 9.56 11.88
CA ARG A 378 -16.28 9.87 12.11
C ARG A 378 -16.76 9.27 13.42
N GLY A 379 -16.43 8.01 13.70
CA GLY A 379 -16.71 7.33 14.96
C GLY A 379 -16.08 8.06 16.15
N ILE A 380 -14.78 8.34 16.06
CA ILE A 380 -14.04 9.09 17.09
C ILE A 380 -14.68 10.46 17.36
N SER A 381 -15.02 11.20 16.31
CA SER A 381 -15.69 12.51 16.42
C SER A 381 -17.06 12.39 17.12
N ARG A 382 -17.81 11.35 16.82
CA ARG A 382 -19.12 11.09 17.43
C ARG A 382 -18.98 10.69 18.90
N THR A 383 -18.04 9.81 19.21
CA THR A 383 -17.73 9.41 20.58
C THR A 383 -17.24 10.61 21.41
N GLY A 384 -16.39 11.47 20.84
CA GLY A 384 -15.98 12.72 21.49
C GLY A 384 -17.13 13.72 21.73
N TYR A 385 -18.16 13.69 20.90
CA TYR A 385 -19.38 14.45 21.15
C TYR A 385 -20.16 13.86 22.33
N TRP A 386 -20.34 12.53 22.41
CA TRP A 386 -21.01 11.84 23.52
C TRP A 386 -20.27 12.04 24.84
N ALA A 387 -18.93 11.96 24.83
CA ALA A 387 -18.11 12.22 26.02
C ALA A 387 -18.32 13.62 26.61
N ARG A 388 -18.61 14.64 25.76
CA ARG A 388 -18.81 16.02 26.20
C ARG A 388 -20.25 16.37 26.52
N ARG A 389 -21.22 15.76 25.84
CA ARG A 389 -22.62 16.16 25.85
C ARG A 389 -23.61 15.01 25.99
N GLY A 390 -23.14 13.82 26.36
CA GLY A 390 -24.03 12.68 26.61
C GLY A 390 -25.01 12.99 27.75
N GLU A 391 -26.27 12.61 27.60
CA GLU A 391 -27.34 12.89 28.56
C GLU A 391 -27.17 12.02 29.83
N SER A 392 -26.68 10.79 29.71
CA SER A 392 -26.41 9.91 30.86
C SER A 392 -24.94 9.96 31.28
N GLY A 393 -24.72 9.93 32.63
CA GLY A 393 -23.37 9.86 33.21
C GLY A 393 -22.60 8.60 32.73
N ILE A 394 -23.28 7.45 32.67
CA ILE A 394 -22.71 6.19 32.20
C ILE A 394 -22.29 6.28 30.73
N GLY A 395 -23.14 6.86 29.87
CA GLY A 395 -22.79 7.05 28.45
C GLY A 395 -21.58 7.97 28.23
N ARG A 396 -21.42 9.00 29.06
CA ARG A 396 -20.24 9.87 29.04
C ARG A 396 -18.97 9.14 29.47
N LEU A 397 -19.04 8.35 30.55
CA LEU A 397 -17.93 7.56 31.04
C LEU A 397 -17.51 6.49 30.02
N ALA A 398 -18.47 5.79 29.42
CA ALA A 398 -18.21 4.81 28.35
C ALA A 398 -17.51 5.46 27.14
N ALA A 399 -17.96 6.65 26.72
CA ALA A 399 -17.34 7.39 25.61
C ALA A 399 -15.92 7.85 25.95
N LEU A 400 -15.67 8.31 27.18
CA LEU A 400 -14.32 8.65 27.65
C LEU A 400 -13.43 7.41 27.71
N GLY A 401 -13.92 6.30 28.27
CA GLY A 401 -13.23 5.02 28.32
C GLY A 401 -12.83 4.54 26.92
N ALA A 402 -13.71 4.66 25.93
CA ALA A 402 -13.41 4.29 24.54
C ALA A 402 -12.29 5.16 23.92
N LEU A 403 -12.27 6.48 24.22
CA LEU A 403 -11.20 7.37 23.73
C LEU A 403 -9.86 7.08 24.44
N LEU A 404 -9.87 6.76 25.73
CA LEU A 404 -8.68 6.32 26.46
C LEU A 404 -8.17 4.97 25.93
N ALA A 405 -9.08 4.03 25.62
CA ALA A 405 -8.73 2.76 25.01
C ALA A 405 -8.10 2.95 23.61
N LEU A 406 -8.55 3.92 22.81
CA LEU A 406 -7.91 4.27 21.56
C LEU A 406 -6.47 4.76 21.77
N ALA A 407 -6.26 5.65 22.73
CA ALA A 407 -4.92 6.17 23.05
C ALA A 407 -3.99 5.05 23.57
N GLY A 408 -4.48 4.22 24.49
CA GLY A 408 -3.75 3.07 25.04
C GLY A 408 -3.42 2.02 23.98
N ASN A 409 -4.38 1.67 23.11
CA ASN A 409 -4.15 0.77 21.98
C ASN A 409 -3.14 1.34 20.99
N GLY A 410 -3.22 2.65 20.68
CA GLY A 410 -2.24 3.33 19.83
C GLY A 410 -0.82 3.30 20.41
N ALA A 411 -0.66 3.61 21.71
CA ALA A 411 0.62 3.54 22.40
C ALA A 411 1.19 2.11 22.43
N TYR A 412 0.37 1.12 22.73
CA TYR A 412 0.75 -0.30 22.74
C TYR A 412 1.15 -0.77 21.33
N THR A 413 0.38 -0.38 20.30
CA THR A 413 0.71 -0.71 18.90
C THR A 413 2.05 -0.07 18.50
N THR A 414 2.29 1.19 18.86
CA THR A 414 3.57 1.87 18.58
C THR A 414 4.73 1.17 19.28
N PHE A 415 4.56 0.75 20.54
CA PHE A 415 5.56 -0.04 21.26
C PHE A 415 5.88 -1.35 20.52
N ARG A 416 4.86 -2.09 20.06
CA ARG A 416 5.05 -3.29 19.24
C ARG A 416 5.81 -2.98 17.94
N MET A 417 5.45 -1.88 17.24
CA MET A 417 6.14 -1.48 16.00
C MET A 417 7.63 -1.23 16.21
N VAL A 418 8.01 -0.61 17.32
CA VAL A 418 9.43 -0.36 17.65
C VAL A 418 10.14 -1.66 17.99
N ARG A 419 9.49 -2.52 18.80
CA ARG A 419 10.10 -3.81 19.23
C ARG A 419 10.31 -4.79 18.10
N GLU A 420 9.37 -4.86 17.15
CA GLU A 420 9.36 -5.84 16.06
C GLU A 420 9.94 -5.27 14.75
N HIS A 421 10.58 -4.10 14.81
CA HIS A 421 11.28 -3.54 13.65
C HIS A 421 12.43 -4.49 13.21
N PRO A 422 12.58 -4.74 11.89
CA PRO A 422 11.88 -4.18 10.73
C PRO A 422 10.66 -4.99 10.25
N TYR A 423 10.12 -5.89 11.04
CA TYR A 423 9.10 -6.86 10.64
C TYR A 423 7.66 -6.47 11.06
N GLN A 424 7.30 -5.17 11.04
CA GLN A 424 5.94 -4.71 11.40
C GLN A 424 4.86 -5.25 10.43
N ASN A 425 5.25 -5.71 9.23
CA ASN A 425 4.35 -6.43 8.31
C ASN A 425 3.81 -7.74 8.92
N MET A 426 4.47 -8.27 9.94
CA MET A 426 4.04 -9.47 10.69
C MET A 426 3.04 -9.17 11.82
N TYR A 427 2.57 -7.93 11.95
CA TYR A 427 1.60 -7.55 12.96
C TYR A 427 0.27 -8.29 12.79
N PHE A 428 -0.18 -8.93 13.86
CA PHE A 428 -1.54 -9.47 14.02
C PHE A 428 -2.20 -8.87 15.26
N SER A 429 -3.45 -8.42 15.09
CA SER A 429 -4.26 -7.82 16.16
C SER A 429 -5.10 -8.91 16.83
N GLY A 430 -4.97 -9.07 18.14
CA GLY A 430 -5.81 -9.99 18.91
C GLY A 430 -5.53 -11.48 18.71
N LEU A 431 -4.46 -11.85 18.01
CA LEU A 431 -4.01 -13.23 17.84
C LEU A 431 -2.73 -13.50 18.62
N SER A 432 -2.62 -14.69 19.22
CA SER A 432 -1.34 -15.17 19.74
C SER A 432 -0.40 -15.57 18.58
N GLY A 433 0.91 -15.53 18.81
CA GLY A 433 1.90 -15.94 17.81
C GLY A 433 1.63 -17.36 17.28
N THR A 434 1.34 -18.31 18.15
CA THR A 434 1.01 -19.70 17.77
C THR A 434 -0.26 -19.82 16.95
N ALA A 435 -1.29 -19.01 17.25
CA ALA A 435 -2.50 -18.98 16.43
C ALA A 435 -2.23 -18.38 15.05
N ALA A 436 -1.48 -17.27 14.98
CA ALA A 436 -1.12 -16.64 13.72
C ALA A 436 -0.27 -17.58 12.84
N GLU A 437 0.75 -18.27 13.42
CA GLU A 437 1.55 -19.28 12.72
C GLU A 437 0.73 -20.37 12.06
N ARG A 438 -0.28 -20.86 12.77
CA ARG A 438 -1.10 -21.97 12.31
C ARG A 438 -2.15 -21.54 11.29
N LEU A 439 -2.71 -20.34 11.45
CA LEU A 439 -3.92 -19.94 10.73
C LEU A 439 -3.65 -19.10 9.48
N PHE A 440 -2.54 -18.35 9.41
CA PHE A 440 -2.33 -17.34 8.38
C PHE A 440 -0.92 -17.37 7.79
N GLU A 441 -0.76 -16.79 6.60
CA GLU A 441 0.55 -16.62 5.94
C GLU A 441 1.51 -15.75 6.75
N ARG A 442 2.79 -16.10 6.67
CA ARG A 442 3.89 -15.45 7.38
C ARG A 442 4.93 -14.94 6.39
N ASP A 443 5.47 -13.73 6.63
CA ASP A 443 6.49 -13.08 5.81
C ASP A 443 6.36 -13.36 4.30
N TYR A 444 5.15 -13.14 3.79
CA TYR A 444 4.88 -13.37 2.37
C TYR A 444 5.72 -12.48 1.44
N TRP A 445 6.31 -11.41 1.95
CA TRP A 445 7.27 -10.59 1.20
C TRP A 445 8.67 -11.20 1.12
N GLY A 446 9.03 -12.12 2.02
CA GLY A 446 10.34 -12.77 2.08
C GLY A 446 11.47 -11.84 2.55
N LEU A 447 11.15 -10.82 3.34
CA LEU A 447 12.12 -9.82 3.79
C LEU A 447 13.19 -10.39 4.73
N SER A 448 12.84 -11.42 5.50
CA SER A 448 13.70 -12.07 6.46
C SER A 448 14.92 -12.78 5.84
N GLY A 449 14.88 -13.03 4.54
CA GLY A 449 15.98 -13.66 3.81
C GLY A 449 17.31 -12.91 3.92
N ARG A 450 17.28 -11.57 3.96
CA ARG A 450 18.47 -10.72 4.12
C ARG A 450 19.15 -10.97 5.47
N GLU A 451 18.43 -10.86 6.57
CA GLU A 451 18.97 -11.09 7.92
C GLU A 451 19.49 -12.52 8.07
N GLY A 452 18.79 -13.51 7.47
CA GLY A 452 19.28 -14.90 7.45
C GLY A 452 20.62 -15.05 6.73
N LEU A 453 20.85 -14.39 5.60
CA LEU A 453 22.14 -14.39 4.90
C LEU A 453 23.21 -13.64 5.69
N GLU A 454 22.92 -12.47 6.23
CA GLU A 454 23.83 -11.68 7.07
C GLU A 454 24.27 -12.51 8.28
N TRP A 455 23.35 -13.25 8.92
CA TRP A 455 23.67 -14.15 10.03
C TRP A 455 24.64 -15.29 9.61
N ILE A 456 24.37 -15.95 8.46
CA ILE A 456 25.26 -17.01 7.94
C ILE A 456 26.67 -16.47 7.73
N LEU A 457 26.81 -15.33 7.08
CA LEU A 457 28.10 -14.72 6.75
C LEU A 457 28.88 -14.23 7.98
N ALA A 458 28.18 -13.86 9.05
CA ALA A 458 28.79 -13.49 10.33
C ALA A 458 29.31 -14.72 11.12
N HIS A 459 28.73 -15.91 10.89
CA HIS A 459 29.06 -17.14 11.62
C HIS A 459 29.88 -18.15 10.79
N ASP A 460 30.16 -17.86 9.53
CA ASP A 460 31.03 -18.70 8.67
C ASP A 460 32.06 -17.81 7.99
N ALA A 461 33.33 -17.97 8.37
CA ALA A 461 34.46 -17.20 7.85
C ALA A 461 34.96 -17.70 6.48
N SER A 462 34.38 -18.75 5.92
CA SER A 462 34.79 -19.32 4.64
C SER A 462 34.72 -18.27 3.51
N PRO A 463 35.69 -18.27 2.58
CA PRO A 463 35.67 -17.32 1.46
C PRO A 463 34.54 -17.57 0.48
N ARG A 464 33.98 -18.78 0.48
CA ARG A 464 32.82 -19.17 -0.34
C ARG A 464 31.86 -20.01 0.49
N VAL A 465 30.64 -19.49 0.71
CA VAL A 465 29.60 -20.13 1.52
C VAL A 465 28.47 -20.59 0.61
N LYS A 466 28.23 -21.89 0.53
CA LYS A 466 27.13 -22.44 -0.28
C LYS A 466 25.81 -22.32 0.47
N VAL A 467 24.89 -21.49 -0.04
CA VAL A 467 23.57 -21.29 0.54
C VAL A 467 22.50 -21.71 -0.46
N GLY A 468 21.60 -22.56 -0.02
CA GLY A 468 20.46 -23.01 -0.80
C GLY A 468 19.14 -22.74 -0.11
N THR A 469 18.07 -22.97 -0.83
CA THR A 469 16.70 -22.87 -0.32
C THR A 469 15.78 -23.82 -1.10
N ASP A 470 14.53 -23.93 -0.69
CA ASP A 470 13.54 -24.70 -1.45
C ASP A 470 13.30 -24.07 -2.84
N ALA A 471 12.95 -24.88 -3.82
CA ALA A 471 12.81 -24.42 -5.21
C ALA A 471 11.86 -23.23 -5.40
N ARG A 472 10.79 -23.15 -4.60
CA ARG A 472 9.83 -22.05 -4.65
C ARG A 472 10.36 -20.74 -4.06
N THR A 473 11.43 -20.78 -3.27
CA THR A 473 11.97 -19.61 -2.54
C THR A 473 13.30 -19.11 -3.10
N GLY A 474 13.74 -19.64 -4.25
CA GLY A 474 15.00 -19.26 -4.91
C GLY A 474 15.08 -17.76 -5.23
N LEU A 475 14.01 -17.16 -5.71
CA LEU A 475 13.95 -15.72 -6.00
C LEU A 475 14.13 -14.88 -4.72
N MET A 476 13.53 -15.29 -3.60
CA MET A 476 13.72 -14.62 -2.31
C MET A 476 15.18 -14.63 -1.89
N LEU A 477 15.84 -15.79 -1.99
CA LEU A 477 17.25 -15.92 -1.63
C LEU A 477 18.15 -15.07 -2.55
N HIS A 478 17.84 -15.03 -3.85
CA HIS A 478 18.52 -14.16 -4.80
C HIS A 478 18.32 -12.68 -4.44
N ASN A 479 17.09 -12.23 -4.22
CA ASN A 479 16.78 -10.86 -3.82
C ASN A 479 17.49 -10.46 -2.52
N ALA A 480 17.49 -11.35 -1.53
CA ALA A 480 18.22 -11.15 -0.28
C ALA A 480 19.72 -10.92 -0.52
N SER A 481 20.34 -11.67 -1.45
CA SER A 481 21.76 -11.50 -1.78
C SER A 481 22.07 -10.14 -2.42
N LEU A 482 21.13 -9.53 -3.15
CA LEU A 482 21.29 -8.19 -3.75
C LEU A 482 21.41 -7.07 -2.71
N MET A 483 20.96 -7.32 -1.48
CA MET A 483 20.98 -6.34 -0.37
C MET A 483 22.26 -6.43 0.47
N LEU A 484 23.13 -7.43 0.23
CA LEU A 484 24.40 -7.58 0.91
C LEU A 484 25.45 -6.57 0.41
N LEU A 485 26.46 -6.30 1.24
CA LEU A 485 27.64 -5.56 0.79
C LEU A 485 28.33 -6.31 -0.35
N PRO A 486 29.00 -5.64 -1.31
CA PRO A 486 29.67 -6.31 -2.43
C PRO A 486 30.64 -7.39 -2.01
N ALA A 487 31.43 -7.17 -0.95
CA ALA A 487 32.37 -8.14 -0.41
C ALA A 487 31.67 -9.36 0.22
N GLU A 488 30.56 -9.17 0.90
CA GLU A 488 29.73 -10.23 1.47
C GLU A 488 29.03 -11.03 0.37
N ARG A 489 28.45 -10.35 -0.62
CA ARG A 489 27.79 -10.96 -1.76
C ARG A 489 28.74 -11.87 -2.55
N ALA A 490 30.00 -11.47 -2.72
CA ALA A 490 31.03 -12.25 -3.40
C ALA A 490 31.34 -13.58 -2.68
N ARG A 491 31.08 -13.69 -1.37
CA ARG A 491 31.24 -14.92 -0.59
C ARG A 491 30.06 -15.89 -0.73
N VAL A 492 28.88 -15.42 -1.11
CA VAL A 492 27.67 -16.25 -1.21
C VAL A 492 27.65 -16.98 -2.54
N VAL A 493 27.57 -18.31 -2.48
CA VAL A 493 27.35 -19.17 -3.64
C VAL A 493 25.94 -19.74 -3.55
N LEU A 494 25.02 -19.17 -4.35
CA LEU A 494 23.65 -19.67 -4.43
C LEU A 494 23.65 -21.03 -5.14
N THR A 495 23.02 -22.03 -4.54
CA THR A 495 23.02 -23.40 -5.06
C THR A 495 21.68 -24.10 -4.76
N SER A 496 21.50 -25.29 -5.32
CA SER A 496 20.35 -26.15 -4.98
C SER A 496 20.39 -26.57 -3.52
N ALA A 497 19.21 -26.88 -2.96
CA ALA A 497 19.11 -27.33 -1.57
C ALA A 497 20.05 -28.50 -1.26
N ASP A 498 20.24 -29.43 -2.20
CA ASP A 498 21.05 -30.66 -1.97
C ASP A 498 22.55 -30.41 -1.90
N GLN A 499 23.03 -29.34 -2.53
CA GLN A 499 24.46 -28.98 -2.57
C GLN A 499 24.85 -27.93 -1.54
N ALA A 500 23.87 -27.41 -0.80
CA ALA A 500 24.04 -26.32 0.14
C ALA A 500 24.70 -26.77 1.44
N THR A 501 25.63 -25.97 1.98
CA THR A 501 26.14 -26.10 3.36
C THR A 501 25.11 -25.53 4.34
N TYR A 502 24.46 -24.44 3.95
CA TYR A 502 23.37 -23.83 4.70
C TYR A 502 22.10 -23.83 3.89
N LEU A 503 21.00 -24.26 4.49
CA LEU A 503 19.67 -24.18 3.92
C LEU A 503 18.89 -23.08 4.64
N LEU A 504 18.53 -22.02 3.91
CA LEU A 504 17.72 -20.92 4.41
C LEU A 504 16.29 -21.12 3.92
N THR A 505 15.32 -21.17 4.83
CA THR A 505 13.92 -21.48 4.52
C THR A 505 12.99 -20.50 5.19
N VAL A 506 11.89 -20.20 4.50
CA VAL A 506 10.78 -19.38 4.99
C VAL A 506 9.51 -20.22 5.08
N TYR A 507 8.48 -19.70 5.75
CA TYR A 507 7.27 -20.45 6.08
C TYR A 507 6.04 -20.04 5.26
N ARG A 508 6.22 -19.32 4.17
CA ARG A 508 5.10 -18.85 3.34
C ARG A 508 4.25 -19.99 2.78
N TRP A 509 4.91 -20.99 2.18
CA TRP A 509 4.24 -22.14 1.56
C TRP A 509 4.43 -23.46 2.32
N HIS A 510 5.13 -23.41 3.44
CA HIS A 510 5.40 -24.57 4.29
C HIS A 510 5.15 -24.18 5.76
N PRO A 511 3.88 -24.08 6.19
CA PRO A 511 3.52 -23.64 7.54
C PRO A 511 3.95 -24.60 8.64
N GLN A 512 4.22 -25.88 8.30
CA GLN A 512 4.65 -26.91 9.22
C GLN A 512 6.13 -26.73 9.59
N PRO A 513 6.57 -27.27 10.75
CA PRO A 513 8.01 -27.38 11.04
C PRO A 513 8.74 -28.19 9.98
N TYR A 514 9.97 -27.79 9.66
CA TYR A 514 10.81 -28.55 8.74
C TYR A 514 11.35 -29.82 9.43
N PRO A 515 11.46 -30.95 8.70
CA PRO A 515 11.95 -32.20 9.26
C PRO A 515 13.45 -32.14 9.57
N ALA A 516 13.92 -32.94 10.53
CA ALA A 516 15.33 -33.03 10.93
C ALA A 516 16.29 -33.43 9.78
N THR A 517 15.76 -34.03 8.71
CA THR A 517 16.52 -34.38 7.50
C THR A 517 17.05 -33.15 6.74
N ARG A 518 16.55 -31.95 7.03
CA ARG A 518 17.07 -30.69 6.47
C ARG A 518 18.43 -30.29 7.05
N GLY A 519 18.84 -30.84 8.15
CA GLY A 519 20.04 -30.51 8.90
C GLY A 519 19.73 -30.00 10.30
N ARG A 520 20.77 -29.56 11.03
CA ARG A 520 20.62 -28.95 12.36
C ARG A 520 20.18 -27.50 12.20
N GLU A 521 19.06 -27.12 12.80
CA GLU A 521 18.65 -25.71 12.88
C GLU A 521 19.66 -24.93 13.74
N VAL A 522 20.34 -23.96 13.14
CA VAL A 522 21.40 -23.17 13.79
C VAL A 522 20.96 -21.75 14.08
N HIS A 523 19.95 -21.25 13.36
CA HIS A 523 19.37 -19.93 13.57
C HIS A 523 17.91 -19.89 13.16
N GLN A 524 17.14 -19.02 13.80
CA GLN A 524 15.75 -18.74 13.46
C GLN A 524 15.41 -17.27 13.71
N ILE A 525 14.54 -16.70 12.89
CA ILE A 525 13.98 -15.37 13.10
C ILE A 525 12.54 -15.53 13.58
N ARG A 526 12.22 -14.86 14.70
CA ARG A 526 10.87 -14.85 15.28
C ARG A 526 10.39 -13.42 15.49
N VAL A 527 9.13 -13.17 15.15
CA VAL A 527 8.43 -11.90 15.35
C VAL A 527 7.19 -12.18 16.19
N GLU A 528 7.08 -11.60 17.38
CA GLU A 528 5.98 -11.86 18.32
C GLU A 528 5.73 -13.36 18.61
N GLY A 529 6.78 -14.15 18.60
CA GLY A 529 6.70 -15.61 18.77
C GLY A 529 6.43 -16.38 17.46
N ILE A 530 6.12 -15.69 16.36
CA ILE A 530 5.88 -16.29 15.04
C ILE A 530 7.24 -16.57 14.39
N LYS A 531 7.52 -17.82 14.07
CA LYS A 531 8.74 -18.19 13.33
C LYS A 531 8.53 -17.85 11.84
N ILE A 532 9.40 -17.00 11.28
CA ILE A 532 9.31 -16.54 9.89
C ILE A 532 10.43 -17.09 9.01
N LEU A 533 11.59 -17.42 9.60
CA LEU A 533 12.73 -17.96 8.88
C LEU A 533 13.48 -18.97 9.75
N SER A 534 14.06 -19.99 9.12
CA SER A 534 15.04 -20.91 9.71
C SER A 534 16.28 -21.05 8.83
N VAL A 535 17.44 -21.17 9.48
CA VAL A 535 18.71 -21.54 8.86
C VAL A 535 19.14 -22.89 9.40
N PHE A 536 19.31 -23.85 8.49
CA PHE A 536 19.83 -25.18 8.81
C PHE A 536 21.25 -25.32 8.31
N ARG A 537 22.13 -25.94 9.10
CA ARG A 537 23.48 -26.37 8.69
C ARG A 537 23.45 -27.85 8.41
N ARG A 538 24.00 -28.26 7.26
CA ARG A 538 24.13 -29.64 6.81
C ARG A 538 25.49 -30.21 7.12
#